data_d0c685522337f2e1dd3eeb0ef33d382d
#
_entry.id   d0c685522337f2e1dd3eeb0ef33d382d
#
_cell.length_a   1.000
_cell.length_b   1.000
_cell.length_c   1.000
_cell.angle_alpha   90.00
_cell.angle_beta   90.00
_cell.angle_gamma   90.00
#
_symmetry.space_group_name_H-M   'P 1'
#
loop_
_entity.id
_entity.type
_entity.pdbx_description
1 polymer ?
#
loop_
_entity_poly.entity_id
_entity_poly.type
_entity_poly.pdbx_seq_one_letter_code
_entity_poly.pdbx_strand_id
1 'polypeptide(L)'
;MKVRIGVGPIPTGGPEPDVGPGLAELVDELEAHHVDSVWLSDLVSNRHSADPLIGLAYAAGRTERLKLGTGVLVLPGRNPALVASQLAGLAAVAPGRVLPAFGVRPAQLADRTMFPVPEGRRGDVFEEALAVVRALLTAPVVTHHGEFFHLDEASVGPLPAKPLDLWLGGRLPVGMRRLGRLGDGWLGSFVTPEEAAVCRQQIEQAAADAGRQIEEDHYGTNLLVVPDGDDPAGVDLARLRARARRPDLDPERLVCRGWEAARDEVRRFVEVGLTKFVVRPATAVASRRHFLDQLATELLPLQT
;
A
#
# COMPACT_ATOMS: atom_id res chain seq x y z
N MET A 1 -7.88 -13.88 -14.75
CA MET A 1 -7.09 -13.17 -13.75
C MET A 1 -7.54 -11.71 -13.77
N LYS A 2 -7.84 -11.09 -12.62
CA LYS A 2 -8.41 -9.73 -12.58
C LYS A 2 -7.29 -8.72 -12.36
N VAL A 3 -6.96 -7.93 -13.38
CA VAL A 3 -6.02 -6.79 -13.23
C VAL A 3 -6.72 -5.60 -12.59
N ARG A 4 -6.10 -4.97 -11.59
CA ARG A 4 -6.61 -3.81 -10.85
C ARG A 4 -5.58 -2.69 -10.85
N ILE A 5 -5.99 -1.53 -11.31
CA ILE A 5 -5.16 -0.33 -11.33
C ILE A 5 -5.62 0.61 -10.21
N GLY A 6 -4.76 0.82 -9.25
CA GLY A 6 -4.91 1.81 -8.20
C GLY A 6 -3.91 2.95 -8.38
N VAL A 7 -4.12 4.02 -7.62
CA VAL A 7 -3.28 5.21 -7.70
C VAL A 7 -2.79 5.59 -6.31
N GLY A 8 -1.51 5.93 -6.20
CA GLY A 8 -0.92 6.54 -5.00
C GLY A 8 -0.99 8.07 -5.05
N PRO A 9 -0.35 8.77 -4.09
CA PRO A 9 -0.27 10.22 -4.11
C PRO A 9 0.35 10.75 -5.40
N ILE A 10 -0.23 11.82 -5.93
CA ILE A 10 0.24 12.52 -7.14
C ILE A 10 0.70 13.93 -6.72
N PRO A 11 1.98 14.12 -6.37
CA PRO A 11 2.50 15.43 -6.00
C PRO A 11 2.59 16.35 -7.21
N THR A 12 2.18 17.61 -7.04
CA THR A 12 2.27 18.63 -8.09
C THR A 12 3.45 19.59 -7.94
N GLY A 13 4.25 19.43 -6.89
CA GLY A 13 5.43 20.30 -6.65
C GLY A 13 5.10 21.72 -6.18
N GLY A 14 3.83 22.03 -6.00
CA GLY A 14 3.39 23.32 -5.48
C GLY A 14 3.69 23.49 -3.99
N PRO A 15 3.61 24.72 -3.46
CA PRO A 15 3.84 25.00 -2.04
C PRO A 15 2.71 24.49 -1.14
N GLU A 16 1.54 24.23 -1.71
CA GLU A 16 0.37 23.78 -0.97
C GLU A 16 0.43 22.27 -0.69
N PRO A 17 0.01 21.83 0.52
CA PRO A 17 -0.06 20.42 0.84
C PRO A 17 -1.09 19.71 -0.05
N ASP A 18 -0.78 18.47 -0.45
CA ASP A 18 -1.70 17.56 -1.17
C ASP A 18 -2.80 17.00 -0.24
N VAL A 19 -3.27 17.81 0.70
CA VAL A 19 -4.32 17.51 1.69
C VAL A 19 -5.46 18.51 1.53
N GLY A 20 -6.61 18.24 2.10
CA GLY A 20 -7.79 19.09 1.94
C GLY A 20 -8.26 19.15 0.48
N PRO A 21 -8.27 20.33 -0.17
CA PRO A 21 -8.75 20.46 -1.55
C PRO A 21 -8.04 19.53 -2.55
N GLY A 22 -6.72 19.39 -2.45
CA GLY A 22 -5.96 18.53 -3.34
C GLY A 22 -6.30 17.04 -3.21
N LEU A 23 -6.59 16.56 -2.00
CA LEU A 23 -7.08 15.19 -1.78
C LEU A 23 -8.52 15.03 -2.28
N ALA A 24 -9.36 16.06 -2.10
CA ALA A 24 -10.73 16.05 -2.61
C ALA A 24 -10.75 15.87 -4.14
N GLU A 25 -10.03 16.73 -4.86
CA GLU A 25 -9.92 16.65 -6.32
C GLU A 25 -9.39 15.28 -6.76
N LEU A 26 -8.35 14.77 -6.11
CA LEU A 26 -7.78 13.47 -6.43
C LEU A 26 -8.83 12.36 -6.34
N VAL A 27 -9.52 12.25 -5.21
CA VAL A 27 -10.46 11.12 -5.00
C VAL A 27 -11.71 11.25 -5.88
N ASP A 28 -12.18 12.46 -6.16
CA ASP A 28 -13.31 12.71 -7.07
C ASP A 28 -12.95 12.32 -8.52
N GLU A 29 -11.76 12.67 -8.99
CA GLU A 29 -11.28 12.28 -10.32
C GLU A 29 -11.02 10.78 -10.43
N LEU A 30 -10.46 10.14 -9.39
CA LEU A 30 -10.28 8.69 -9.38
C LEU A 30 -11.61 7.95 -9.45
N GLU A 31 -12.62 8.40 -8.71
CA GLU A 31 -13.98 7.85 -8.77
C GLU A 31 -14.60 8.04 -10.16
N ALA A 32 -14.46 9.24 -10.75
CA ALA A 32 -15.00 9.58 -12.07
C ALA A 32 -14.36 8.74 -13.20
N HIS A 33 -13.06 8.48 -13.13
CA HIS A 33 -12.34 7.65 -14.09
C HIS A 33 -12.48 6.13 -13.83
N HIS A 34 -13.24 5.71 -12.83
CA HIS A 34 -13.40 4.29 -12.45
C HIS A 34 -12.07 3.58 -12.08
N VAL A 35 -11.15 4.29 -11.50
CA VAL A 35 -9.93 3.71 -10.93
C VAL A 35 -10.29 2.75 -9.80
N ASP A 36 -9.64 1.57 -9.73
CA ASP A 36 -10.00 0.55 -8.72
C ASP A 36 -9.79 1.04 -7.27
N SER A 37 -8.69 1.74 -7.02
CA SER A 37 -8.33 2.06 -5.62
C SER A 37 -7.41 3.28 -5.49
N VAL A 38 -7.53 3.99 -4.36
CA VAL A 38 -6.55 4.99 -3.90
C VAL A 38 -5.71 4.40 -2.76
N TRP A 39 -4.39 4.72 -2.76
CA TRP A 39 -3.46 4.20 -1.77
C TRP A 39 -2.70 5.33 -1.08
N LEU A 40 -2.91 5.50 0.21
CA LEU A 40 -2.23 6.52 1.00
C LEU A 40 -1.11 5.91 1.84
N SER A 41 0.05 6.59 1.89
CA SER A 41 1.24 6.12 2.60
C SER A 41 1.38 6.79 3.95
N ASP A 42 1.88 6.04 4.93
CA ASP A 42 2.21 6.54 6.26
C ASP A 42 3.57 7.26 6.23
N LEU A 43 3.53 8.56 6.01
CA LEU A 43 4.68 9.46 5.87
C LEU A 43 4.53 10.62 6.86
N VAL A 44 4.72 10.34 8.16
CA VAL A 44 4.40 11.26 9.26
C VAL A 44 5.15 12.59 9.16
N SER A 45 6.44 12.57 8.76
CA SER A 45 7.24 13.78 8.61
C SER A 45 7.02 14.51 7.28
N ASN A 46 6.20 13.96 6.37
CA ASN A 46 5.90 14.63 5.11
C ASN A 46 4.77 15.64 5.28
N ARG A 47 5.11 16.93 5.17
CA ARG A 47 4.16 18.06 5.32
C ARG A 47 3.05 18.09 4.26
N HIS A 48 3.20 17.33 3.17
CA HIS A 48 2.25 17.26 2.06
C HIS A 48 1.35 16.02 2.11
N SER A 49 1.42 15.23 3.18
CA SER A 49 0.61 14.00 3.32
C SER A 49 -0.26 14.07 4.56
N ALA A 50 -1.52 13.68 4.43
CA ALA A 50 -2.37 13.39 5.59
C ALA A 50 -1.97 12.05 6.22
N ASP A 51 -2.33 11.83 7.49
CA ASP A 51 -2.37 10.49 8.04
C ASP A 51 -3.23 9.60 7.12
N PRO A 52 -2.77 8.40 6.75
CA PRO A 52 -3.46 7.58 5.75
C PRO A 52 -4.89 7.19 6.17
N LEU A 53 -5.13 6.91 7.45
CA LEU A 53 -6.47 6.52 7.90
C LEU A 53 -7.44 7.71 7.91
N ILE A 54 -6.96 8.91 8.26
CA ILE A 54 -7.75 10.13 8.18
C ILE A 54 -8.06 10.48 6.73
N GLY A 55 -7.06 10.41 5.84
CA GLY A 55 -7.25 10.66 4.42
C GLY A 55 -8.20 9.67 3.76
N LEU A 56 -8.12 8.37 4.12
CA LEU A 56 -9.02 7.34 3.62
C LEU A 56 -10.45 7.49 4.17
N ALA A 57 -10.63 7.92 5.42
CA ALA A 57 -11.94 8.22 5.96
C ALA A 57 -12.60 9.41 5.23
N TYR A 58 -11.81 10.44 4.91
CA TYR A 58 -12.27 11.56 4.08
C TYR A 58 -12.66 11.09 2.67
N ALA A 59 -11.84 10.26 2.03
CA ALA A 59 -12.13 9.67 0.72
C ALA A 59 -13.39 8.78 0.74
N ALA A 60 -13.60 8.02 1.83
CA ALA A 60 -14.77 7.17 2.02
C ALA A 60 -16.08 7.96 1.94
N GLY A 61 -16.12 9.15 2.54
CA GLY A 61 -17.30 10.03 2.54
C GLY A 61 -17.56 10.74 1.21
N ARG A 62 -16.59 10.71 0.26
CA ARG A 62 -16.69 11.37 -1.05
C ARG A 62 -16.93 10.41 -2.20
N THR A 63 -16.74 9.12 -1.99
CA THR A 63 -16.73 8.10 -3.06
C THR A 63 -17.62 6.92 -2.70
N GLU A 64 -18.15 6.23 -3.71
CA GLU A 64 -19.03 5.07 -3.53
C GLU A 64 -18.36 3.75 -3.91
N ARG A 65 -17.45 3.76 -4.90
CA ARG A 65 -16.82 2.57 -5.49
C ARG A 65 -15.33 2.45 -5.21
N LEU A 66 -14.64 3.59 -5.15
CA LEU A 66 -13.19 3.64 -4.97
C LEU A 66 -12.78 2.87 -3.71
N LYS A 67 -11.90 1.88 -3.87
CA LYS A 67 -11.31 1.16 -2.73
C LYS A 67 -10.22 1.99 -2.07
N LEU A 68 -10.02 1.76 -0.80
CA LEU A 68 -9.29 2.61 0.12
C LEU A 68 -8.13 1.83 0.73
N GLY A 69 -6.93 2.02 0.17
CA GLY A 69 -5.74 1.27 0.54
C GLY A 69 -4.73 2.07 1.36
N THR A 70 -4.09 1.43 2.34
CA THR A 70 -2.86 1.96 2.94
C THR A 70 -1.64 1.41 2.21
N GLY A 71 -0.69 2.26 1.84
CA GLY A 71 0.44 1.79 1.03
C GLY A 71 1.81 2.22 1.53
N VAL A 72 2.26 1.84 2.72
CA VAL A 72 1.68 0.98 3.77
C VAL A 72 1.41 1.76 5.06
N LEU A 73 0.64 1.20 6.01
CA LEU A 73 0.54 1.70 7.38
C LEU A 73 1.63 1.03 8.24
N VAL A 74 2.44 1.82 8.93
CA VAL A 74 3.48 1.31 9.83
C VAL A 74 2.82 0.81 11.11
N LEU A 75 2.88 -0.49 11.39
CA LEU A 75 2.19 -1.07 12.54
C LEU A 75 3.02 -1.05 13.84
N PRO A 76 4.32 -1.43 13.85
CA PRO A 76 5.13 -1.38 15.08
C PRO A 76 5.31 0.05 15.59
N GLY A 77 5.01 0.24 16.87
CA GLY A 77 5.01 1.56 17.52
C GLY A 77 3.63 2.21 17.59
N ARG A 78 2.61 1.59 17.00
CA ARG A 78 1.19 1.94 17.19
C ARG A 78 0.54 0.98 18.19
N ASN A 79 -0.51 1.44 18.87
CA ASN A 79 -1.36 0.54 19.64
C ASN A 79 -2.26 -0.27 18.69
N PRO A 80 -2.15 -1.61 18.64
CA PRO A 80 -2.89 -2.42 17.68
C PRO A 80 -4.41 -2.42 17.91
N ALA A 81 -4.88 -2.22 19.15
CA ALA A 81 -6.30 -2.12 19.43
C ALA A 81 -6.90 -0.83 18.86
N LEU A 82 -6.17 0.29 18.94
CA LEU A 82 -6.61 1.54 18.31
C LEU A 82 -6.59 1.43 16.78
N VAL A 83 -5.59 0.78 16.19
CA VAL A 83 -5.56 0.51 14.75
C VAL A 83 -6.73 -0.36 14.32
N ALA A 84 -7.05 -1.42 15.06
CA ALA A 84 -8.20 -2.28 14.79
C ALA A 84 -9.52 -1.48 14.88
N SER A 85 -9.69 -0.64 15.90
CA SER A 85 -10.85 0.25 16.04
C SER A 85 -11.01 1.21 14.86
N GLN A 86 -9.91 1.84 14.41
CA GLN A 86 -9.91 2.74 13.26
C GLN A 86 -10.29 2.01 11.95
N LEU A 87 -9.76 0.80 11.74
CA LEU A 87 -10.08 -0.02 10.56
C LEU A 87 -11.52 -0.53 10.60
N ALA A 88 -12.03 -0.93 11.78
CA ALA A 88 -13.43 -1.31 11.96
C ALA A 88 -14.36 -0.15 11.63
N GLY A 89 -14.07 1.06 12.14
CA GLY A 89 -14.80 2.27 11.83
C GLY A 89 -14.77 2.62 10.34
N LEU A 90 -13.59 2.53 9.70
CA LEU A 90 -13.45 2.78 8.26
C LEU A 90 -14.23 1.74 7.44
N ALA A 91 -14.20 0.46 7.82
CA ALA A 91 -14.97 -0.59 7.16
C ALA A 91 -16.49 -0.43 7.33
N ALA A 92 -16.95 0.16 8.42
CA ALA A 92 -18.35 0.47 8.64
C ALA A 92 -18.85 1.57 7.71
N VAL A 93 -18.05 2.62 7.49
CA VAL A 93 -18.42 3.73 6.58
C VAL A 93 -18.13 3.43 5.11
N ALA A 94 -17.26 2.47 4.83
CA ALA A 94 -16.88 2.06 3.48
C ALA A 94 -16.88 0.52 3.33
N PRO A 95 -18.05 -0.16 3.46
CA PRO A 95 -18.12 -1.61 3.48
C PRO A 95 -17.59 -2.23 2.18
N GLY A 96 -16.68 -3.22 2.32
CA GLY A 96 -16.07 -3.94 1.19
C GLY A 96 -15.04 -3.15 0.39
N ARG A 97 -14.67 -1.94 0.82
CA ARG A 97 -13.73 -1.07 0.09
C ARG A 97 -12.37 -0.89 0.78
N VAL A 98 -12.20 -1.37 1.99
CA VAL A 98 -10.96 -1.14 2.78
C VAL A 98 -9.90 -2.20 2.45
N LEU A 99 -8.69 -1.74 2.10
CA LEU A 99 -7.53 -2.56 1.73
C LEU A 99 -6.33 -2.21 2.63
N PRO A 100 -6.29 -2.70 3.88
CA PRO A 100 -5.19 -2.36 4.78
C PRO A 100 -3.93 -3.14 4.41
N ALA A 101 -2.85 -2.41 4.05
CA ALA A 101 -1.53 -2.98 3.88
C ALA A 101 -0.57 -2.40 4.93
N PHE A 102 0.13 -3.30 5.62
CA PHE A 102 0.98 -2.97 6.75
C PHE A 102 2.46 -3.08 6.42
N GLY A 103 3.25 -2.22 7.04
CA GLY A 103 4.71 -2.22 6.96
C GLY A 103 5.38 -2.35 8.32
N VAL A 104 6.57 -2.95 8.31
CA VAL A 104 7.37 -3.16 9.53
C VAL A 104 8.15 -1.90 9.91
N ARG A 105 8.54 -1.08 8.93
CA ARG A 105 9.40 0.10 9.15
C ARG A 105 8.88 1.31 8.39
N PRO A 106 9.01 2.52 8.98
CA PRO A 106 8.77 3.75 8.24
C PRO A 106 9.67 3.85 7.00
N ALA A 107 9.12 4.42 5.94
CA ALA A 107 9.86 4.64 4.70
C ALA A 107 10.93 5.72 4.84
N GLN A 108 10.70 6.73 5.70
CA GLN A 108 11.62 7.83 5.95
C GLN A 108 12.42 7.60 7.24
N LEU A 109 13.69 7.99 7.23
CA LEU A 109 14.56 7.88 8.42
C LEU A 109 14.07 8.76 9.57
N ALA A 110 13.58 9.96 9.25
CA ALA A 110 13.05 10.92 10.22
C ALA A 110 11.87 10.36 11.01
N ASP A 111 11.06 9.49 10.40
CA ASP A 111 9.89 8.91 11.06
C ASP A 111 10.24 7.80 12.06
N ARG A 112 11.47 7.27 12.04
CA ARG A 112 11.82 6.10 12.87
C ARG A 112 11.67 6.33 14.37
N THR A 113 11.93 7.54 14.83
CA THR A 113 11.78 7.91 16.24
C THR A 113 10.33 8.08 16.68
N MET A 114 9.42 8.27 15.71
CA MET A 114 7.98 8.41 15.96
C MET A 114 7.27 7.05 16.14
N PHE A 115 7.97 5.96 15.83
CA PHE A 115 7.49 4.58 15.97
C PHE A 115 8.40 3.77 16.89
N PRO A 116 8.44 4.09 18.20
CA PRO A 116 9.32 3.42 19.15
C PRO A 116 8.92 1.96 19.36
N VAL A 117 9.91 1.10 19.42
CA VAL A 117 9.78 -0.32 19.81
C VAL A 117 11.05 -0.75 20.52
N PRO A 118 11.04 -1.82 21.32
CA PRO A 118 12.26 -2.38 21.91
C PRO A 118 13.30 -2.69 20.84
N GLU A 119 14.56 -2.43 21.15
CA GLU A 119 15.67 -2.63 20.23
C GLU A 119 15.73 -4.10 19.74
N GLY A 120 15.95 -4.29 18.45
CA GLY A 120 15.99 -5.61 17.83
C GLY A 120 14.66 -6.33 17.68
N ARG A 121 13.59 -5.89 18.36
CA ARG A 121 12.34 -6.63 18.47
C ARG A 121 11.24 -6.18 17.50
N ARG A 122 11.55 -5.30 16.54
CA ARG A 122 10.55 -4.71 15.64
C ARG A 122 9.74 -5.73 14.84
N GLY A 123 10.37 -6.84 14.46
CA GLY A 123 9.68 -7.92 13.75
C GLY A 123 8.68 -8.66 14.64
N ASP A 124 9.05 -8.91 15.88
CA ASP A 124 8.22 -9.64 16.85
C ASP A 124 7.03 -8.78 17.29
N VAL A 125 7.28 -7.48 17.57
CA VAL A 125 6.22 -6.51 17.84
C VAL A 125 5.25 -6.41 16.67
N PHE A 126 5.73 -6.46 15.41
CA PHE A 126 4.87 -6.46 14.23
C PHE A 126 3.98 -7.70 14.17
N GLU A 127 4.55 -8.89 14.39
CA GLU A 127 3.81 -10.15 14.30
C GLU A 127 2.71 -10.22 15.38
N GLU A 128 3.04 -9.85 16.62
CA GLU A 128 2.06 -9.81 17.70
C GLU A 128 0.99 -8.75 17.49
N ALA A 129 1.39 -7.52 17.07
CA ALA A 129 0.44 -6.45 16.75
C ALA A 129 -0.54 -6.85 15.63
N LEU A 130 -0.04 -7.53 14.59
CA LEU A 130 -0.88 -8.01 13.48
C LEU A 130 -1.88 -9.07 13.95
N ALA A 131 -1.44 -9.99 14.84
CA ALA A 131 -2.32 -10.99 15.44
C ALA A 131 -3.44 -10.34 16.28
N VAL A 132 -3.10 -9.33 17.09
CA VAL A 132 -4.07 -8.55 17.87
C VAL A 132 -5.05 -7.81 16.97
N VAL A 133 -4.57 -7.13 15.91
CA VAL A 133 -5.43 -6.44 14.93
C VAL A 133 -6.41 -7.43 14.30
N ARG A 134 -5.91 -8.60 13.83
CA ARG A 134 -6.75 -9.63 13.22
C ARG A 134 -7.80 -10.15 14.20
N ALA A 135 -7.41 -10.48 15.42
CA ALA A 135 -8.33 -11.00 16.43
C ALA A 135 -9.46 -10.01 16.72
N LEU A 136 -9.13 -8.73 16.95
CA LEU A 136 -10.11 -7.68 17.24
C LEU A 136 -11.02 -7.35 16.05
N LEU A 137 -10.61 -7.58 14.82
CA LEU A 137 -11.44 -7.38 13.63
C LEU A 137 -12.35 -8.57 13.30
N THR A 138 -12.15 -9.72 13.98
CA THR A 138 -12.89 -10.96 13.66
C THR A 138 -13.68 -11.51 14.83
N ALA A 139 -13.36 -11.14 16.07
CA ALA A 139 -14.05 -11.62 17.27
C ALA A 139 -14.70 -10.46 18.05
N PRO A 140 -15.90 -10.66 18.62
CA PRO A 140 -16.61 -9.62 19.35
C PRO A 140 -15.92 -9.22 20.67
N VAL A 141 -15.19 -10.13 21.29
CA VAL A 141 -14.41 -9.93 22.52
C VAL A 141 -13.08 -10.69 22.39
N VAL A 142 -11.99 -10.05 22.76
CA VAL A 142 -10.63 -10.60 22.67
C VAL A 142 -9.91 -10.43 24.01
N THR A 143 -9.39 -11.52 24.53
CA THR A 143 -8.36 -11.52 25.57
C THR A 143 -7.04 -11.98 24.95
N HIS A 144 -5.98 -11.20 25.13
CA HIS A 144 -4.64 -11.46 24.59
C HIS A 144 -3.58 -11.12 25.64
N HIS A 145 -2.78 -12.08 26.02
CA HIS A 145 -1.67 -11.92 26.96
C HIS A 145 -0.38 -12.31 26.24
N GLY A 146 0.12 -11.39 25.42
CA GLY A 146 1.35 -11.58 24.67
C GLY A 146 2.57 -10.97 25.36
N GLU A 147 3.67 -10.93 24.66
CA GLU A 147 4.91 -10.35 25.17
C GLU A 147 4.86 -8.80 25.16
N PHE A 148 4.22 -8.22 24.14
CA PHE A 148 4.20 -6.78 23.92
C PHE A 148 2.84 -6.14 24.19
N PHE A 149 1.76 -6.91 24.04
CA PHE A 149 0.40 -6.40 24.19
C PHE A 149 -0.43 -7.27 25.13
N HIS A 150 -1.18 -6.60 26.00
CA HIS A 150 -2.09 -7.25 26.94
C HIS A 150 -3.46 -6.63 26.82
N LEU A 151 -4.47 -7.46 26.60
CA LEU A 151 -5.88 -7.07 26.48
C LEU A 151 -6.72 -8.03 27.30
N ASP A 152 -7.62 -7.49 28.12
CA ASP A 152 -8.60 -8.24 28.88
C ASP A 152 -10.00 -7.87 28.39
N GLU A 153 -10.72 -8.86 27.84
CA GLU A 153 -12.08 -8.72 27.33
C GLU A 153 -12.29 -7.49 26.44
N ALA A 154 -11.27 -7.14 25.63
CA ALA A 154 -11.30 -5.98 24.76
C ALA A 154 -12.21 -6.22 23.55
N SER A 155 -12.90 -5.18 23.12
CA SER A 155 -13.73 -5.18 21.93
C SER A 155 -13.49 -3.93 21.10
N VAL A 156 -13.66 -4.04 19.79
CA VAL A 156 -13.78 -2.92 18.86
C VAL A 156 -15.06 -3.10 18.07
N GLY A 157 -15.61 -2.05 17.60
CA GLY A 157 -16.85 -2.21 16.85
C GLY A 157 -17.18 -1.00 16.00
N PRO A 158 -18.09 -1.17 15.05
CA PRO A 158 -18.73 -2.43 14.63
C PRO A 158 -17.75 -3.34 13.88
N LEU A 159 -17.89 -4.66 14.03
CA LEU A 159 -17.06 -5.60 13.27
C LEU A 159 -17.35 -5.51 11.77
N PRO A 160 -16.35 -5.61 10.90
CA PRO A 160 -16.55 -5.70 9.46
C PRO A 160 -17.48 -6.87 9.10
N ALA A 161 -18.43 -6.66 8.18
CA ALA A 161 -19.34 -7.71 7.71
C ALA A 161 -18.62 -8.90 7.04
N LYS A 162 -17.43 -8.64 6.48
CA LYS A 162 -16.46 -9.64 6.02
C LYS A 162 -15.12 -9.33 6.65
N PRO A 163 -14.34 -10.35 7.03
CA PRO A 163 -12.97 -10.14 7.48
C PRO A 163 -12.19 -9.27 6.49
N LEU A 164 -11.37 -8.37 7.01
CA LEU A 164 -10.47 -7.58 6.17
C LEU A 164 -9.23 -8.40 5.83
N ASP A 165 -8.86 -8.41 4.57
CA ASP A 165 -7.60 -8.99 4.11
C ASP A 165 -6.45 -8.08 4.54
N LEU A 166 -5.58 -8.58 5.42
CA LEU A 166 -4.44 -7.84 5.94
C LEU A 166 -3.23 -8.04 5.02
N TRP A 167 -3.01 -7.09 4.13
CA TRP A 167 -1.88 -7.13 3.22
C TRP A 167 -0.59 -6.72 3.91
N LEU A 168 0.54 -7.26 3.46
CA LEU A 168 1.85 -6.87 3.99
C LEU A 168 2.73 -6.32 2.87
N GLY A 169 3.49 -5.26 3.22
CA GLY A 169 4.51 -4.70 2.34
C GLY A 169 5.89 -5.32 2.59
N GLY A 170 6.77 -5.17 1.63
CA GLY A 170 8.17 -5.56 1.75
C GLY A 170 8.66 -6.39 0.57
N ARG A 171 9.97 -6.74 0.59
CA ARG A 171 10.62 -7.54 -0.46
C ARG A 171 11.74 -8.46 0.06
N LEU A 172 12.08 -8.36 1.34
CA LEU A 172 13.15 -9.19 1.91
C LEU A 172 12.64 -10.59 2.25
N PRO A 173 13.47 -11.64 2.14
CA PRO A 173 13.05 -13.03 2.40
C PRO A 173 12.37 -13.24 3.76
N VAL A 174 12.86 -12.58 4.82
CA VAL A 174 12.23 -12.65 6.14
C VAL A 174 10.81 -12.07 6.14
N GLY A 175 10.58 -11.01 5.33
CA GLY A 175 9.25 -10.42 5.14
C GLY A 175 8.32 -11.34 4.34
N MET A 176 8.84 -12.01 3.31
CA MET A 176 8.05 -12.94 2.48
C MET A 176 7.61 -14.17 3.30
N ARG A 177 8.51 -14.75 4.11
CA ARG A 177 8.14 -15.83 5.04
C ARG A 177 7.08 -15.39 6.06
N ARG A 178 7.22 -14.18 6.62
CA ARG A 178 6.22 -13.59 7.53
C ARG A 178 4.87 -13.43 6.84
N LEU A 179 4.86 -12.91 5.61
CA LEU A 179 3.65 -12.70 4.84
C LEU A 179 2.93 -14.02 4.58
N GLY A 180 3.61 -15.05 4.11
CA GLY A 180 3.01 -16.37 3.88
C GLY A 180 2.34 -16.92 5.15
N ARG A 181 2.96 -16.76 6.31
CA ARG A 181 2.42 -17.22 7.60
C ARG A 181 1.24 -16.39 8.11
N LEU A 182 1.25 -15.07 7.91
CA LEU A 182 0.39 -14.15 8.65
C LEU A 182 -0.45 -13.19 7.78
N GLY A 183 -0.05 -12.93 6.54
CA GLY A 183 -0.73 -11.99 5.65
C GLY A 183 -1.75 -12.65 4.75
N ASP A 184 -2.60 -11.85 4.13
CA ASP A 184 -3.63 -12.28 3.18
C ASP A 184 -3.35 -11.74 1.76
N GLY A 185 -2.34 -10.87 1.60
CA GLY A 185 -1.90 -10.34 0.33
C GLY A 185 -0.56 -9.62 0.43
N TRP A 186 0.07 -9.42 -0.71
CA TRP A 186 1.37 -8.76 -0.85
C TRP A 186 1.29 -7.47 -1.63
N LEU A 187 1.85 -6.39 -1.08
CA LEU A 187 2.09 -5.15 -1.79
C LEU A 187 3.61 -4.91 -1.90
N GLY A 188 4.19 -5.33 -3.02
CA GLY A 188 5.60 -5.11 -3.35
C GLY A 188 5.92 -3.64 -3.61
N SER A 189 7.19 -3.28 -3.46
CA SER A 189 7.68 -1.95 -3.79
C SER A 189 9.15 -2.01 -4.16
N PHE A 190 9.53 -1.34 -5.25
CA PHE A 190 10.88 -1.35 -5.78
C PHE A 190 11.40 -2.77 -6.08
N VAL A 191 10.58 -3.56 -6.71
CA VAL A 191 10.89 -4.91 -7.21
C VAL A 191 10.77 -4.95 -8.71
N THR A 192 11.54 -5.81 -9.36
CA THR A 192 11.39 -6.14 -10.78
C THR A 192 10.43 -7.32 -10.95
N PRO A 193 9.92 -7.61 -12.16
CA PRO A 193 9.10 -8.79 -12.40
C PRO A 193 9.78 -10.10 -11.97
N GLU A 194 11.09 -10.25 -12.25
CA GLU A 194 11.85 -11.45 -11.87
C GLU A 194 11.94 -11.59 -10.34
N GLU A 195 12.20 -10.49 -9.63
CA GLU A 195 12.22 -10.48 -8.17
C GLU A 195 10.82 -10.75 -7.59
N ALA A 196 9.77 -10.22 -8.24
CA ALA A 196 8.40 -10.45 -7.83
C ALA A 196 8.02 -11.94 -7.94
N ALA A 197 8.45 -12.63 -9.00
CA ALA A 197 8.28 -14.08 -9.14
C ALA A 197 8.93 -14.84 -7.97
N VAL A 198 10.17 -14.49 -7.61
CA VAL A 198 10.87 -15.10 -6.47
C VAL A 198 10.18 -14.79 -5.14
N CYS A 199 9.74 -13.54 -4.93
CA CYS A 199 9.00 -13.16 -3.73
C CYS A 199 7.69 -13.94 -3.61
N ARG A 200 6.91 -14.05 -4.71
CA ARG A 200 5.67 -14.81 -4.75
C ARG A 200 5.89 -16.26 -4.39
N GLN A 201 6.88 -16.91 -5.00
CA GLN A 201 7.22 -18.31 -4.67
C GLN A 201 7.56 -18.49 -3.18
N GLN A 202 8.35 -17.59 -2.59
CA GLN A 202 8.68 -17.63 -1.16
C GLN A 202 7.46 -17.45 -0.27
N ILE A 203 6.51 -16.59 -0.67
CA ILE A 203 5.26 -16.35 0.04
C ILE A 203 4.39 -17.60 0.00
N GLU A 204 4.19 -18.17 -1.20
CA GLU A 204 3.36 -19.36 -1.42
C GLU A 204 3.91 -20.57 -0.65
N GLN A 205 5.23 -20.76 -0.68
CA GLN A 205 5.88 -21.83 0.10
C GLN A 205 5.64 -21.65 1.60
N ALA A 206 5.87 -20.43 2.12
CA ALA A 206 5.67 -20.15 3.55
C ALA A 206 4.20 -20.23 3.97
N ALA A 207 3.26 -19.94 3.08
CA ALA A 207 1.84 -20.12 3.33
C ALA A 207 1.48 -21.61 3.38
N ALA A 208 1.97 -22.41 2.43
CA ALA A 208 1.76 -23.86 2.39
C ALA A 208 2.34 -24.53 3.65
N ASP A 209 3.56 -24.16 4.06
CA ASP A 209 4.20 -24.66 5.29
C ASP A 209 3.39 -24.32 6.56
N ALA A 210 2.61 -23.23 6.52
CA ALA A 210 1.70 -22.82 7.59
C ALA A 210 0.26 -23.36 7.45
N GLY A 211 0.01 -24.25 6.49
CA GLY A 211 -1.34 -24.77 6.18
C GLY A 211 -2.31 -23.73 5.65
N ARG A 212 -1.80 -22.69 4.98
CA ARG A 212 -2.57 -21.56 4.43
C ARG A 212 -2.41 -21.49 2.90
N GLN A 213 -3.31 -20.74 2.28
CA GLN A 213 -3.23 -20.34 0.89
C GLN A 213 -3.52 -18.84 0.79
N ILE A 214 -2.81 -18.12 -0.08
CA ILE A 214 -3.09 -16.74 -0.44
C ILE A 214 -3.83 -16.73 -1.76
N GLU A 215 -4.86 -15.91 -1.87
CA GLU A 215 -5.66 -15.81 -3.09
C GLU A 215 -4.80 -15.32 -4.28
N GLU A 216 -5.06 -15.86 -5.47
CA GLU A 216 -4.25 -15.59 -6.66
C GLU A 216 -4.22 -14.12 -7.06
N ASP A 217 -5.28 -13.36 -6.77
CA ASP A 217 -5.39 -11.93 -7.07
C ASP A 217 -4.96 -11.01 -5.92
N HIS A 218 -4.35 -11.58 -4.87
CA HIS A 218 -3.82 -10.82 -3.72
C HIS A 218 -2.31 -10.54 -3.81
N TYR A 219 -1.79 -10.39 -5.02
CA TYR A 219 -0.39 -9.99 -5.27
C TYR A 219 -0.35 -8.69 -6.06
N GLY A 220 0.34 -7.70 -5.55
CA GLY A 220 0.45 -6.39 -6.17
C GLY A 220 1.78 -5.70 -5.96
N THR A 221 2.02 -4.64 -6.71
CA THR A 221 3.23 -3.81 -6.57
C THR A 221 2.97 -2.34 -6.87
N ASN A 222 3.85 -1.48 -6.39
CA ASN A 222 3.90 -0.09 -6.82
C ASN A 222 4.59 0.01 -8.19
N LEU A 223 4.03 0.82 -9.08
CA LEU A 223 4.57 1.15 -10.38
C LEU A 223 4.93 2.63 -10.42
N LEU A 224 6.19 2.94 -10.64
CA LEU A 224 6.67 4.32 -10.76
C LEU A 224 6.73 4.73 -12.24
N VAL A 225 6.05 5.81 -12.59
CA VAL A 225 5.97 6.30 -13.97
C VAL A 225 6.50 7.73 -14.04
N VAL A 226 7.36 7.98 -15.02
CA VAL A 226 7.66 9.34 -15.50
C VAL A 226 6.82 9.52 -16.75
N PRO A 227 5.79 10.39 -16.76
CA PRO A 227 4.93 10.59 -17.91
C PRO A 227 5.68 11.07 -19.15
N ASP A 228 5.08 10.90 -20.33
CA ASP A 228 5.62 11.43 -21.56
C ASP A 228 5.60 12.97 -21.54
N GLY A 229 6.69 13.56 -22.02
CA GLY A 229 6.83 15.03 -22.07
C GLY A 229 7.38 15.65 -20.77
N ASP A 230 7.74 14.84 -19.77
CA ASP A 230 8.39 15.35 -18.56
C ASP A 230 9.80 15.92 -18.86
N ASP A 231 10.18 16.92 -18.07
CA ASP A 231 11.50 17.54 -18.10
C ASP A 231 12.60 16.49 -17.81
N PRO A 232 13.72 16.50 -18.56
CA PRO A 232 14.90 15.67 -18.26
C PRO A 232 15.36 15.69 -16.81
N ALA A 233 15.25 16.83 -16.12
CA ALA A 233 15.57 16.95 -14.69
C ALA A 233 14.64 16.09 -13.82
N GLY A 234 13.38 15.93 -14.18
CA GLY A 234 12.45 15.02 -13.52
C GLY A 234 12.86 13.56 -13.66
N VAL A 235 13.31 13.17 -14.85
CA VAL A 235 13.85 11.82 -15.11
C VAL A 235 15.06 11.52 -14.22
N ASP A 236 16.03 12.44 -14.16
CA ASP A 236 17.24 12.27 -13.34
C ASP A 236 16.92 12.21 -11.85
N LEU A 237 15.97 13.01 -11.38
CA LEU A 237 15.47 12.94 -9.98
C LEU A 237 14.81 11.59 -9.68
N ALA A 238 14.01 11.05 -10.60
CA ALA A 238 13.40 9.73 -10.46
C ALA A 238 14.46 8.62 -10.33
N ARG A 239 15.49 8.67 -11.17
CA ARG A 239 16.64 7.75 -11.12
C ARG A 239 17.39 7.85 -9.80
N LEU A 240 17.67 9.05 -9.34
CA LEU A 240 18.34 9.29 -8.05
C LEU A 240 17.53 8.69 -6.89
N ARG A 241 16.22 8.90 -6.87
CA ARG A 241 15.32 8.34 -5.85
C ARG A 241 15.27 6.81 -5.90
N ALA A 242 15.19 6.23 -7.09
CA ALA A 242 15.20 4.78 -7.29
C ALA A 242 16.53 4.18 -6.81
N ARG A 243 17.68 4.76 -7.18
CA ARG A 243 19.00 4.34 -6.72
C ARG A 243 19.18 4.44 -5.21
N ALA A 244 18.62 5.47 -4.56
CA ALA A 244 18.65 5.59 -3.10
C ALA A 244 17.86 4.47 -2.39
N ARG A 245 16.84 3.91 -3.04
CA ARG A 245 16.04 2.78 -2.52
C ARG A 245 16.62 1.42 -2.88
N ARG A 246 17.26 1.33 -4.04
CA ARG A 246 17.84 0.11 -4.62
C ARG A 246 19.20 0.41 -5.25
N PRO A 247 20.25 0.59 -4.41
CA PRO A 247 21.60 0.83 -4.90
C PRO A 247 22.20 -0.38 -5.65
N ASP A 248 21.59 -1.53 -5.49
CA ASP A 248 21.94 -2.82 -6.10
C ASP A 248 21.34 -3.04 -7.50
N LEU A 249 20.44 -2.16 -7.96
CA LEU A 249 19.80 -2.27 -9.27
C LEU A 249 20.03 -1.03 -10.14
N ASP A 250 19.95 -1.23 -11.43
CA ASP A 250 19.83 -0.13 -12.38
C ASP A 250 18.47 0.57 -12.15
N PRO A 251 18.45 1.91 -11.89
CA PRO A 251 17.23 2.67 -11.71
C PRO A 251 16.22 2.54 -12.86
N GLU A 252 16.68 2.34 -14.10
CA GLU A 252 15.83 2.15 -15.28
C GLU A 252 14.94 0.90 -15.17
N ARG A 253 15.30 -0.07 -14.35
CA ARG A 253 14.48 -1.26 -14.09
C ARG A 253 13.36 -1.03 -13.08
N LEU A 254 13.31 0.14 -12.45
CA LEU A 254 12.36 0.46 -11.39
C LEU A 254 11.44 1.63 -11.73
N VAL A 255 11.72 2.32 -12.84
CA VAL A 255 10.98 3.51 -13.26
C VAL A 255 10.59 3.38 -14.72
N CYS A 256 9.31 3.36 -14.99
CA CYS A 256 8.79 3.33 -16.36
C CYS A 256 8.88 4.74 -16.97
N ARG A 257 9.57 4.86 -18.11
CA ARG A 257 9.66 6.11 -18.87
C ARG A 257 8.60 6.11 -19.96
N GLY A 258 7.57 6.90 -19.76
CA GLY A 258 6.40 6.95 -20.62
C GLY A 258 5.36 5.85 -20.32
N TRP A 259 4.22 6.01 -20.91
CA TRP A 259 3.09 5.12 -20.67
C TRP A 259 3.20 3.77 -21.41
N GLU A 260 3.90 3.74 -22.55
CA GLU A 260 4.18 2.49 -23.24
C GLU A 260 5.01 1.55 -22.35
N ALA A 261 6.10 2.05 -21.78
CA ALA A 261 6.93 1.29 -20.85
C ALA A 261 6.12 0.84 -19.62
N ALA A 262 5.20 1.68 -19.11
CA ALA A 262 4.34 1.32 -18.00
C ALA A 262 3.37 0.19 -18.34
N ARG A 263 2.77 0.19 -19.55
CA ARG A 263 1.91 -0.91 -20.02
C ARG A 263 2.68 -2.22 -20.13
N ASP A 264 3.87 -2.17 -20.70
CA ASP A 264 4.70 -3.36 -20.89
C ASP A 264 5.16 -3.93 -19.54
N GLU A 265 5.51 -3.06 -18.61
CA GLU A 265 5.91 -3.51 -17.28
C GLU A 265 4.71 -4.13 -16.51
N VAL A 266 3.50 -3.57 -16.63
CA VAL A 266 2.29 -4.21 -16.10
C VAL A 266 2.10 -5.61 -16.68
N ARG A 267 2.27 -5.78 -18.01
CA ARG A 267 2.15 -7.11 -18.65
C ARG A 267 3.18 -8.09 -18.12
N ARG A 268 4.44 -7.68 -17.99
CA ARG A 268 5.51 -8.50 -17.40
C ARG A 268 5.22 -8.93 -15.96
N PHE A 269 4.68 -8.02 -15.14
CA PHE A 269 4.23 -8.38 -13.79
C PHE A 269 3.04 -9.34 -13.81
N VAL A 270 2.10 -9.17 -14.74
CA VAL A 270 0.95 -10.07 -14.91
C VAL A 270 1.42 -11.49 -15.29
N GLU A 271 2.44 -11.62 -16.14
CA GLU A 271 3.04 -12.92 -16.51
C GLU A 271 3.60 -13.68 -15.30
N VAL A 272 4.09 -12.98 -14.29
CA VAL A 272 4.56 -13.58 -13.04
C VAL A 272 3.50 -13.61 -11.93
N GLY A 273 2.24 -13.28 -12.29
CA GLY A 273 1.06 -13.47 -11.46
C GLY A 273 0.72 -12.33 -10.50
N LEU A 274 1.23 -11.12 -10.73
CA LEU A 274 0.75 -9.95 -10.02
C LEU A 274 -0.47 -9.37 -10.72
N THR A 275 -1.43 -8.89 -9.94
CA THR A 275 -2.73 -8.46 -10.46
C THR A 275 -3.15 -7.07 -10.00
N LYS A 276 -2.50 -6.53 -8.97
CA LYS A 276 -2.80 -5.20 -8.43
C LYS A 276 -1.60 -4.26 -8.58
N PHE A 277 -1.83 -3.12 -9.22
CA PHE A 277 -0.80 -2.12 -9.52
C PHE A 277 -1.16 -0.78 -8.91
N VAL A 278 -0.28 -0.25 -8.05
CA VAL A 278 -0.44 1.09 -7.48
C VAL A 278 0.46 2.05 -8.26
N VAL A 279 -0.12 2.75 -9.20
CA VAL A 279 0.58 3.68 -10.08
C VAL A 279 0.88 4.98 -9.34
N ARG A 280 2.10 5.45 -9.46
CA ARG A 280 2.55 6.73 -8.89
C ARG A 280 3.45 7.45 -9.87
N PRO A 281 3.37 8.77 -9.99
CA PRO A 281 4.41 9.50 -10.66
C PRO A 281 5.71 9.39 -9.86
N ALA A 282 6.83 9.19 -10.55
CA ALA A 282 8.16 9.06 -9.94
C ALA A 282 8.67 10.40 -9.36
N THR A 283 8.13 11.52 -9.89
CA THR A 283 8.41 12.90 -9.50
C THR A 283 7.11 13.69 -9.40
N ALA A 284 7.19 14.96 -9.02
CA ALA A 284 6.05 15.86 -9.09
C ALA A 284 5.66 16.09 -10.55
N VAL A 285 4.36 16.12 -10.82
CA VAL A 285 3.80 16.39 -12.16
C VAL A 285 3.29 17.83 -12.26
N ALA A 286 3.27 18.39 -13.45
CA ALA A 286 2.76 19.74 -13.68
C ALA A 286 1.25 19.86 -13.45
N SER A 287 0.50 18.78 -13.75
CA SER A 287 -0.95 18.73 -13.60
C SER A 287 -1.38 17.32 -13.17
N ARG A 288 -2.08 17.24 -12.04
CA ARG A 288 -2.69 15.98 -11.53
C ARG A 288 -3.73 15.46 -12.52
N ARG A 289 -4.60 16.33 -12.99
CA ARG A 289 -5.64 15.99 -13.96
C ARG A 289 -5.06 15.41 -15.25
N HIS A 290 -4.04 16.06 -15.81
CA HIS A 290 -3.39 15.55 -17.01
C HIS A 290 -2.77 14.17 -16.81
N PHE A 291 -2.12 13.95 -15.68
CA PHE A 291 -1.59 12.62 -15.32
C PHE A 291 -2.70 11.56 -15.26
N LEU A 292 -3.85 11.89 -14.65
CA LEU A 292 -4.98 10.96 -14.53
C LEU A 292 -5.68 10.71 -15.88
N ASP A 293 -5.81 11.72 -16.73
CA ASP A 293 -6.36 11.56 -18.09
C ASP A 293 -5.48 10.61 -18.92
N GLN A 294 -4.15 10.77 -18.84
CA GLN A 294 -3.20 9.87 -19.49
C GLN A 294 -3.27 8.45 -18.89
N LEU A 295 -3.28 8.31 -17.57
CA LEU A 295 -3.42 7.02 -16.89
C LEU A 295 -4.72 6.32 -17.33
N ALA A 296 -5.82 7.06 -17.41
CA ALA A 296 -7.12 6.53 -17.83
C ALA A 296 -7.08 5.99 -19.27
N THR A 297 -6.40 6.72 -20.18
CA THR A 297 -6.24 6.31 -21.55
C THR A 297 -5.32 5.10 -21.72
N GLU A 298 -4.21 5.08 -20.95
CA GLU A 298 -3.08 4.20 -21.22
C GLU A 298 -3.07 2.92 -20.38
N LEU A 299 -3.52 2.98 -19.12
CA LEU A 299 -3.45 1.84 -18.21
C LEU A 299 -4.83 1.27 -17.83
N LEU A 300 -5.89 2.08 -17.71
CA LEU A 300 -7.20 1.54 -17.33
C LEU A 300 -7.78 0.55 -18.35
N PRO A 301 -7.47 0.57 -19.66
CA PRO A 301 -7.87 -0.49 -20.57
C PRO A 301 -7.33 -1.89 -20.22
N LEU A 302 -6.28 -1.96 -19.38
CA LEU A 302 -5.75 -3.22 -18.84
C LEU A 302 -6.57 -3.75 -17.64
N GLN A 303 -7.37 -2.90 -17.01
CA GLN A 303 -8.20 -3.27 -15.85
C GLN A 303 -9.36 -4.17 -16.28
N THR A 304 -9.55 -5.30 -15.56
CA THR A 304 -10.56 -6.32 -15.94
C THR A 304 -11.48 -6.66 -14.77
#